data_381d463586217801707278d17fd9f9b5
#
_entry.id   381d463586217801707278d17fd9f9b5
#
_cell.length_a   1.000
_cell.length_b   1.000
_cell.length_c   1.000
_cell.angle_alpha   90.00
_cell.angle_beta   90.00
_cell.angle_gamma   90.00
#
_symmetry.space_group_name_H-M   'P 1'
#
loop_
_entity.id
_entity.type
_entity.pdbx_description
1 polymer ?
#
loop_
_entity_poly.entity_id
_entity_poly.type
_entity_poly.pdbx_seq_one_letter_code
_entity_poly.pdbx_strand_id
1 'polypeptide(L)'
;MVRLSDLPDYERDHLMAKNMPPLGPPVWTTPTKPLSQMRIALITTAGLHYRDDDAFDFADATFRPLGGEENPDELVMSHSSVNFDKTGFTEDVNVVFPLARFNELTSEGIVGSLADIHYSFMGAGLLPQAYEATAAQVAGMLKQDNVDAVFLTPV
;
A
#
# COMPACT_ATOMS: atom_id res chain seq x y z
N MET A 1 17.42 -2.84 -10.30
CA MET A 1 16.79 -1.53 -9.92
C MET A 1 16.98 -0.61 -11.10
N VAL A 2 15.89 -0.05 -11.64
CA VAL A 2 15.94 0.92 -12.75
C VAL A 2 16.45 2.26 -12.18
N ARG A 3 17.40 2.88 -12.88
CA ARG A 3 17.92 4.22 -12.52
C ARG A 3 17.26 5.26 -13.39
N LEU A 4 17.18 6.51 -12.92
CA LEU A 4 16.66 7.61 -13.74
C LEU A 4 17.40 7.75 -15.09
N SER A 5 18.70 7.43 -15.12
CA SER A 5 19.49 7.40 -16.36
C SER A 5 19.09 6.31 -17.36
N ASP A 6 18.35 5.32 -16.91
CA ASP A 6 17.95 4.16 -17.73
C ASP A 6 16.56 4.38 -18.36
N LEU A 7 15.85 5.46 -17.94
CA LEU A 7 14.55 5.83 -18.44
C LEU A 7 14.66 6.64 -19.73
N PRO A 8 13.67 6.53 -20.66
CA PRO A 8 13.55 7.46 -21.77
C PRO A 8 13.51 8.93 -21.30
N ASP A 9 14.07 9.83 -22.10
CA ASP A 9 14.21 11.26 -21.73
C ASP A 9 12.89 11.89 -21.30
N TYR A 10 11.80 11.63 -22.06
CA TYR A 10 10.48 12.19 -21.76
C TYR A 10 9.93 11.73 -20.40
N GLU A 11 10.20 10.50 -20.02
CA GLU A 11 9.72 9.91 -18.76
C GLU A 11 10.56 10.43 -17.58
N ARG A 12 11.88 10.44 -17.75
CA ARG A 12 12.79 11.03 -16.78
C ARG A 12 12.44 12.50 -16.52
N ASP A 13 12.23 13.28 -17.59
CA ASP A 13 11.92 14.70 -17.49
C ASP A 13 10.56 14.95 -16.84
N HIS A 14 9.56 14.09 -17.12
CA HIS A 14 8.26 14.10 -16.43
C HIS A 14 8.41 13.85 -14.93
N LEU A 15 9.20 12.85 -14.52
CA LEU A 15 9.43 12.55 -13.10
C LEU A 15 10.18 13.68 -12.39
N MET A 16 11.20 14.26 -13.05
CA MET A 16 12.00 15.35 -12.51
C MET A 16 11.24 16.68 -12.43
N ALA A 17 10.24 16.89 -13.28
CA ALA A 17 9.39 18.08 -13.26
C ALA A 17 8.33 18.07 -12.16
N LYS A 18 8.11 16.94 -11.47
CA LYS A 18 7.16 16.86 -10.36
C LYS A 18 7.64 17.76 -9.22
N ASN A 19 6.83 18.78 -8.90
CA ASN A 19 7.09 19.67 -7.76
C ASN A 19 6.75 18.98 -6.46
N MET A 20 7.69 18.19 -5.95
CA MET A 20 7.56 17.53 -4.65
C MET A 20 7.95 18.52 -3.54
N PRO A 21 7.16 18.61 -2.47
CA PRO A 21 7.56 19.40 -1.30
C PRO A 21 8.82 18.79 -0.68
N PRO A 22 9.65 19.61 -0.01
CA PRO A 22 10.81 19.10 0.71
C PRO A 22 10.34 18.07 1.75
N LEU A 23 10.80 16.84 1.59
CA LEU A 23 10.62 15.81 2.60
C LEU A 23 11.61 16.11 3.74
N GLY A 24 11.11 16.11 4.97
CA GLY A 24 11.94 16.17 6.17
C GLY A 24 12.89 14.96 6.27
N PRO A 25 13.75 14.91 7.29
CA PRO A 25 14.57 13.73 7.52
C PRO A 25 13.67 12.50 7.68
N PRO A 26 14.09 11.32 7.16
CA PRO A 26 13.29 10.11 7.27
C PRO A 26 13.05 9.78 8.75
N VAL A 27 11.78 9.59 9.10
CA VAL A 27 11.41 9.11 10.43
C VAL A 27 11.55 7.60 10.42
N TRP A 28 12.46 7.10 11.22
CA TRP A 28 12.70 5.67 11.38
C TRP A 28 12.46 5.23 12.82
N THR A 29 11.60 4.24 12.99
CA THR A 29 11.41 3.58 14.29
C THR A 29 12.16 2.25 14.26
N THR A 30 13.12 2.08 15.18
CA THR A 30 13.87 0.84 15.28
C THR A 30 12.95 -0.29 15.74
N PRO A 31 12.90 -1.42 15.01
CA PRO A 31 12.14 -2.58 15.44
C PRO A 31 12.62 -3.09 16.81
N THR A 32 11.68 -3.43 17.69
CA THR A 32 11.96 -3.92 19.06
C THR A 32 11.83 -5.43 19.19
N LYS A 33 11.29 -6.10 18.16
CA LYS A 33 11.07 -7.54 18.09
C LYS A 33 11.64 -8.10 16.79
N PRO A 34 12.01 -9.39 16.75
CA PRO A 34 12.30 -10.08 15.50
C PRO A 34 11.02 -10.25 14.67
N LEU A 35 11.14 -10.34 13.34
CA LEU A 35 10.02 -10.46 12.41
C LEU A 35 9.06 -11.61 12.77
N SER A 36 9.59 -12.72 13.27
CA SER A 36 8.80 -13.88 13.71
C SER A 36 7.92 -13.65 14.95
N GLN A 37 8.00 -12.46 15.55
CA GLN A 37 7.15 -12.04 16.67
C GLN A 37 6.35 -10.77 16.34
N MET A 38 6.50 -10.23 15.14
CA MET A 38 5.79 -9.02 14.73
C MET A 38 4.41 -9.34 14.18
N ARG A 39 3.46 -8.45 14.48
CA ARG A 39 2.18 -8.36 13.81
C ARG A 39 2.29 -7.36 12.67
N ILE A 40 2.01 -7.81 11.44
CA ILE A 40 2.22 -7.05 10.21
C ILE A 40 0.88 -6.68 9.60
N ALA A 41 0.73 -5.41 9.20
CA ALA A 41 -0.34 -4.97 8.31
C ALA A 41 0.19 -4.67 6.91
N LEU A 42 -0.65 -4.85 5.90
CA LEU A 42 -0.35 -4.49 4.52
C LEU A 42 -1.06 -3.18 4.16
N ILE A 43 -0.37 -2.31 3.47
CA ILE A 43 -0.96 -1.09 2.89
C ILE A 43 -0.55 -1.02 1.42
N THR A 44 -1.54 -0.92 0.54
CA THR A 44 -1.31 -0.77 -0.90
C THR A 44 -1.82 0.57 -1.41
N THR A 45 -1.23 1.09 -2.48
CA THR A 45 -1.76 2.24 -3.21
C THR A 45 -2.42 1.85 -4.53
N ALA A 46 -2.80 0.58 -4.69
CA ALA A 46 -3.40 0.05 -5.91
C ALA A 46 -4.89 0.42 -6.11
N GLY A 47 -5.51 1.15 -5.18
CA GLY A 47 -6.92 1.51 -5.28
C GLY A 47 -7.84 0.30 -5.17
N LEU A 48 -7.49 -0.69 -4.34
CA LEU A 48 -8.30 -1.89 -4.11
C LEU A 48 -9.46 -1.57 -3.18
N HIS A 49 -10.61 -2.16 -3.46
CA HIS A 49 -11.79 -2.15 -2.60
C HIS A 49 -12.65 -3.38 -2.88
N TYR A 50 -13.59 -3.72 -2.01
CA TYR A 50 -14.58 -4.75 -2.31
C TYR A 50 -15.60 -4.23 -3.31
N ARG A 51 -16.27 -5.14 -4.01
CA ARG A 51 -17.22 -4.83 -5.07
C ARG A 51 -18.39 -3.96 -4.58
N ASP A 52 -18.80 -4.15 -3.33
CA ASP A 52 -19.93 -3.45 -2.71
C ASP A 52 -19.51 -2.16 -1.97
N ASP A 53 -18.19 -1.87 -1.90
CA ASP A 53 -17.67 -0.63 -1.34
C ASP A 53 -17.77 0.52 -2.36
N ASP A 54 -17.73 1.75 -1.84
CA ASP A 54 -17.56 2.94 -2.68
C ASP A 54 -16.22 2.89 -3.41
N ALA A 55 -16.26 2.98 -4.74
CA ALA A 55 -15.05 3.06 -5.57
C ALA A 55 -14.22 4.30 -5.21
N PHE A 56 -12.93 4.27 -5.52
CA PHE A 56 -12.10 5.47 -5.40
C PHE A 56 -12.36 6.44 -6.55
N ASP A 57 -12.52 7.71 -6.20
CA ASP A 57 -12.55 8.81 -7.16
C ASP A 57 -11.12 9.25 -7.55
N PHE A 58 -11.03 10.09 -8.61
CA PHE A 58 -9.77 10.74 -8.96
C PHE A 58 -9.33 11.67 -7.82
N ALA A 59 -8.06 11.57 -7.43
CA ALA A 59 -7.49 12.35 -6.32
C ALA A 59 -8.19 12.10 -4.96
N ASP A 60 -8.60 10.87 -4.70
CA ASP A 60 -9.18 10.43 -3.43
C ASP A 60 -8.09 10.22 -2.37
N ALA A 61 -8.14 10.96 -1.26
CA ALA A 61 -7.23 10.83 -0.14
C ALA A 61 -7.74 9.86 0.96
N THR A 62 -8.92 9.27 0.77
CA THR A 62 -9.48 8.31 1.72
C THR A 62 -8.86 6.93 1.54
N PHE A 63 -9.21 5.99 2.40
CA PHE A 63 -8.77 4.61 2.31
C PHE A 63 -9.98 3.66 2.33
N ARG A 64 -9.73 2.41 1.90
CA ARG A 64 -10.67 1.29 2.09
C ARG A 64 -10.00 0.24 2.99
N PRO A 65 -10.71 -0.24 4.02
CA PRO A 65 -10.23 -1.37 4.80
C PRO A 65 -10.35 -2.65 3.96
N LEU A 66 -9.38 -3.54 4.09
CA LEU A 66 -9.36 -4.84 3.44
C LEU A 66 -9.21 -5.90 4.54
N GLY A 67 -10.16 -6.82 4.65
CA GLY A 67 -10.12 -7.90 5.65
C GLY A 67 -9.05 -8.93 5.34
N GLY A 68 -8.39 -9.42 6.36
CA GLY A 68 -7.32 -10.43 6.23
C GLY A 68 -7.83 -11.84 5.88
N GLU A 69 -9.11 -12.13 6.14
CA GLU A 69 -9.74 -13.44 5.88
C GLU A 69 -10.75 -13.42 4.71
N GLU A 70 -10.97 -12.25 4.11
CA GLU A 70 -11.94 -12.10 3.04
C GLU A 70 -11.40 -12.64 1.70
N ASN A 71 -12.33 -12.99 0.80
CA ASN A 71 -11.98 -13.57 -0.49
C ASN A 71 -11.31 -12.53 -1.40
N PRO A 72 -10.04 -12.71 -1.79
CA PRO A 72 -9.36 -11.77 -2.69
C PRO A 72 -10.00 -11.67 -4.08
N ASP A 73 -10.79 -12.64 -4.51
CA ASP A 73 -11.51 -12.61 -5.79
C ASP A 73 -12.65 -11.56 -5.82
N GLU A 74 -13.03 -11.03 -4.66
CA GLU A 74 -14.02 -9.96 -4.55
C GLU A 74 -13.40 -8.56 -4.63
N LEU A 75 -12.07 -8.47 -4.67
CA LEU A 75 -11.37 -7.22 -4.79
C LEU A 75 -11.47 -6.64 -6.22
N VAL A 76 -11.76 -5.36 -6.27
CA VAL A 76 -11.82 -4.55 -7.50
C VAL A 76 -10.77 -3.46 -7.41
N MET A 77 -10.18 -3.08 -8.54
CA MET A 77 -9.21 -1.99 -8.63
C MET A 77 -9.82 -0.76 -9.31
N SER A 78 -9.88 0.36 -8.58
CA SER A 78 -10.30 1.67 -9.08
C SER A 78 -9.13 2.66 -9.23
N HIS A 79 -7.93 2.16 -9.52
CA HIS A 79 -6.76 3.01 -9.68
C HIS A 79 -6.86 3.87 -10.96
N SER A 80 -6.76 5.20 -10.82
CA SER A 80 -6.99 6.17 -11.89
C SER A 80 -5.78 6.45 -12.78
N SER A 81 -4.57 6.02 -12.38
CA SER A 81 -3.36 6.22 -13.18
C SER A 81 -3.41 5.43 -14.49
N VAL A 82 -3.03 6.10 -15.58
CA VAL A 82 -2.85 5.45 -16.90
C VAL A 82 -1.42 4.93 -17.12
N ASN A 83 -0.51 5.27 -16.22
CA ASN A 83 0.90 4.85 -16.29
C ASN A 83 1.17 3.54 -15.53
N PHE A 84 0.12 2.90 -15.07
CA PHE A 84 0.18 1.67 -14.31
C PHE A 84 -0.33 0.50 -15.17
N ASP A 85 0.51 -0.51 -15.34
CA ASP A 85 0.12 -1.74 -16.02
C ASP A 85 -0.70 -2.62 -15.08
N LYS A 86 -1.99 -2.73 -15.36
CA LYS A 86 -2.95 -3.52 -14.57
C LYS A 86 -2.95 -5.02 -14.91
N THR A 87 -2.17 -5.46 -15.90
CA THR A 87 -2.16 -6.86 -16.35
C THR A 87 -1.75 -7.80 -15.22
N GLY A 88 -0.68 -7.46 -14.50
CA GLY A 88 -0.20 -8.26 -13.37
C GLY A 88 -1.26 -8.46 -12.28
N PHE A 89 -2.02 -7.41 -11.94
CA PHE A 89 -3.10 -7.50 -10.95
C PHE A 89 -4.22 -8.46 -11.40
N THR A 90 -4.57 -8.46 -12.69
CA THR A 90 -5.65 -9.34 -13.21
C THR A 90 -5.23 -10.81 -13.23
N GLU A 91 -3.94 -11.09 -13.25
CA GLU A 91 -3.37 -12.43 -13.18
C GLU A 91 -3.16 -12.91 -11.74
N ASP A 92 -2.63 -12.02 -10.88
CA ASP A 92 -2.37 -12.33 -9.47
C ASP A 92 -2.45 -11.04 -8.61
N VAL A 93 -3.45 -10.97 -7.74
CA VAL A 93 -3.62 -9.86 -6.79
C VAL A 93 -2.41 -9.66 -5.88
N ASN A 94 -1.63 -10.71 -5.62
CA ASN A 94 -0.44 -10.63 -4.79
C ASN A 94 0.65 -9.69 -5.35
N VAL A 95 0.60 -9.34 -6.63
CA VAL A 95 1.50 -8.33 -7.24
C VAL A 95 1.33 -6.96 -6.57
N VAL A 96 0.11 -6.61 -6.17
CA VAL A 96 -0.22 -5.30 -5.57
C VAL A 96 -0.68 -5.41 -4.11
N PHE A 97 -1.10 -6.60 -3.66
CA PHE A 97 -1.55 -6.87 -2.30
C PHE A 97 -1.18 -8.30 -1.90
N PRO A 98 0.06 -8.55 -1.45
CA PRO A 98 0.63 -9.88 -1.28
C PRO A 98 0.14 -10.62 -0.02
N LEU A 99 -1.17 -10.60 0.26
CA LEU A 99 -1.75 -11.20 1.45
C LEU A 99 -1.50 -12.71 1.53
N ALA A 100 -1.67 -13.43 0.39
CA ALA A 100 -1.44 -14.87 0.38
C ALA A 100 0.02 -15.22 0.67
N ARG A 101 0.97 -14.41 0.16
CA ARG A 101 2.41 -14.60 0.43
C ARG A 101 2.73 -14.36 1.90
N PHE A 102 2.12 -13.35 2.53
CA PHE A 102 2.30 -13.10 3.96
C PHE A 102 1.64 -14.16 4.84
N ASN A 103 0.52 -14.75 4.43
CA ASN A 103 -0.07 -15.91 5.10
C ASN A 103 0.86 -17.12 5.07
N GLU A 104 1.52 -17.38 3.94
CA GLU A 104 2.56 -18.43 3.83
C GLU A 104 3.71 -18.17 4.80
N LEU A 105 4.28 -16.95 4.79
CA LEU A 105 5.36 -16.56 5.70
C LEU A 105 4.96 -16.68 7.18
N THR A 106 3.69 -16.43 7.50
CA THR A 106 3.16 -16.62 8.86
C THR A 106 3.06 -18.10 9.20
N SER A 107 2.58 -18.94 8.29
CA SER A 107 2.51 -20.39 8.48
C SER A 107 3.87 -21.05 8.65
N GLU A 108 4.91 -20.48 8.02
CA GLU A 108 6.31 -20.90 8.14
C GLU A 108 7.01 -20.34 9.40
N GLY A 109 6.34 -19.49 10.18
CA GLY A 109 6.90 -18.85 11.38
C GLY A 109 7.94 -17.77 11.09
N ILE A 110 8.05 -17.28 9.85
CA ILE A 110 8.93 -16.19 9.46
C ILE A 110 8.34 -14.85 9.91
N VAL A 111 7.02 -14.68 9.78
CA VAL A 111 6.23 -13.57 10.30
C VAL A 111 5.43 -14.05 11.51
N GLY A 112 5.29 -13.22 12.54
CA GLY A 112 4.60 -13.58 13.77
C GLY A 112 3.10 -13.74 13.58
N SER A 113 2.44 -12.72 13.02
CA SER A 113 1.01 -12.74 12.70
C SER A 113 0.68 -11.62 11.71
N LEU A 114 -0.50 -11.68 11.10
CA LEU A 114 -1.04 -10.58 10.30
C LEU A 114 -2.12 -9.82 11.08
N ALA A 115 -2.31 -8.56 10.73
CA ALA A 115 -3.44 -7.76 11.18
C ALA A 115 -4.76 -8.34 10.63
N ASP A 116 -5.86 -8.12 11.34
CA ASP A 116 -7.18 -8.52 10.86
C ASP A 116 -7.67 -7.61 9.73
N ILE A 117 -7.19 -6.36 9.73
CA ILE A 117 -7.54 -5.35 8.73
C ILE A 117 -6.27 -4.76 8.12
N HIS A 118 -6.27 -4.70 6.80
CA HIS A 118 -5.29 -4.06 5.95
C HIS A 118 -5.90 -2.81 5.30
N TYR A 119 -5.12 -2.03 4.55
CA TYR A 119 -5.63 -0.76 4.01
C TYR A 119 -5.22 -0.55 2.56
N SER A 120 -6.13 0.02 1.78
CA SER A 120 -5.89 0.43 0.42
C SER A 120 -6.14 1.92 0.25
N PHE A 121 -5.25 2.58 -0.51
CA PHE A 121 -5.37 3.96 -0.97
C PHE A 121 -5.38 3.98 -2.49
N MET A 122 -5.89 5.06 -3.09
CA MET A 122 -5.87 5.22 -4.54
C MET A 122 -4.47 5.55 -5.07
N GLY A 123 -3.67 6.29 -4.28
CA GLY A 123 -2.25 6.51 -4.53
C GLY A 123 -1.87 7.49 -5.64
N ALA A 124 -2.81 7.92 -6.48
CA ALA A 124 -2.53 8.81 -7.60
C ALA A 124 -3.24 10.17 -7.49
N GLY A 125 -2.72 11.18 -8.17
CA GLY A 125 -3.37 12.48 -8.33
C GLY A 125 -3.18 13.47 -7.19
N LEU A 126 -2.63 13.06 -6.04
CA LEU A 126 -2.46 13.90 -4.86
C LEU A 126 -1.01 13.98 -4.41
N LEU A 127 -0.66 15.10 -3.77
CA LEU A 127 0.60 15.24 -3.04
C LEU A 127 0.52 14.53 -1.68
N PRO A 128 1.66 14.08 -1.10
CA PRO A 128 1.69 13.37 0.18
C PRO A 128 0.96 14.07 1.33
N GLN A 129 0.97 15.40 1.35
CA GLN A 129 0.29 16.20 2.38
C GLN A 129 -1.23 15.98 2.44
N ALA A 130 -1.85 15.65 1.31
CA ALA A 130 -3.28 15.39 1.26
C ALA A 130 -3.67 14.14 2.07
N TYR A 131 -2.72 13.23 2.28
CA TYR A 131 -2.93 11.97 3.01
C TYR A 131 -2.65 12.08 4.51
N GLU A 132 -2.11 13.20 5.03
CA GLU A 132 -1.65 13.29 6.41
C GLU A 132 -2.75 12.95 7.43
N ALA A 133 -3.98 13.47 7.23
CA ALA A 133 -5.08 13.23 8.15
C ALA A 133 -5.54 11.75 8.13
N THR A 134 -5.69 11.16 6.95
CA THR A 134 -6.10 9.76 6.79
C THR A 134 -5.00 8.79 7.18
N ALA A 135 -3.74 9.11 6.92
CA ALA A 135 -2.59 8.34 7.40
C ALA A 135 -2.51 8.33 8.93
N ALA A 136 -2.76 9.48 9.58
CA ALA A 136 -2.83 9.55 11.05
C ALA A 136 -3.98 8.70 11.61
N GLN A 137 -5.13 8.68 10.94
CA GLN A 137 -6.26 7.84 11.31
C GLN A 137 -5.90 6.35 11.21
N VAL A 138 -5.35 5.92 10.07
CA VAL A 138 -4.89 4.53 9.86
C VAL A 138 -3.84 4.14 10.90
N ALA A 139 -2.86 5.02 11.18
CA ALA A 139 -1.86 4.78 12.21
C ALA A 139 -2.48 4.58 13.61
N GLY A 140 -3.57 5.28 13.92
CA GLY A 140 -4.34 5.08 15.15
C GLY A 140 -4.98 3.69 15.22
N MET A 141 -5.60 3.24 14.12
CA MET A 141 -6.22 1.92 14.04
C MET A 141 -5.18 0.78 14.11
N LEU A 142 -4.05 0.93 13.41
CA LEU A 142 -2.93 -0.02 13.47
C LEU A 142 -2.38 -0.18 14.90
N LYS A 143 -2.27 0.93 15.65
CA LYS A 143 -1.86 0.89 17.06
C LYS A 143 -2.87 0.17 17.95
N GLN A 144 -4.18 0.36 17.71
CA GLN A 144 -5.24 -0.34 18.44
C GLN A 144 -5.21 -1.86 18.18
N ASP A 145 -4.85 -2.27 16.96
CA ASP A 145 -4.68 -3.67 16.58
C ASP A 145 -3.28 -4.24 16.94
N ASN A 146 -2.47 -3.49 17.69
CA ASN A 146 -1.13 -3.89 18.10
C ASN A 146 -0.20 -4.26 16.93
N VAL A 147 -0.33 -3.59 15.80
CA VAL A 147 0.55 -3.77 14.65
C VAL A 147 1.95 -3.23 14.96
N ASP A 148 2.96 -4.05 14.75
CA ASP A 148 4.37 -3.71 15.00
C ASP A 148 5.05 -3.07 13.78
N ALA A 149 4.65 -3.49 12.58
CA ALA A 149 5.21 -2.97 11.34
C ALA A 149 4.18 -3.01 10.19
N VAL A 150 4.44 -2.20 9.17
CA VAL A 150 3.61 -2.12 7.97
C VAL A 150 4.44 -2.46 6.75
N PHE A 151 3.89 -3.31 5.89
CA PHE A 151 4.43 -3.55 4.56
C PHE A 151 3.70 -2.66 3.55
N LEU A 152 4.45 -1.79 2.89
CA LEU A 152 3.91 -0.84 1.91
C LEU A 152 4.14 -1.36 0.49
N THR A 153 3.08 -1.46 -0.29
CA THR A 153 3.14 -1.79 -1.72
C THR A 153 2.75 -0.54 -2.52
N PRO A 154 3.72 0.25 -2.97
CA PRO A 154 3.45 1.38 -3.86
C PRO A 154 3.15 0.89 -5.28
N VAL A 155 2.16 1.50 -5.91
CA VAL A 155 1.71 1.21 -7.27
C VAL A 155 1.65 2.52 -8.09
#